data_45efa4c7536ebe57d5cb3a2a77e6c8d4
#
_entry.id   45efa4c7536ebe57d5cb3a2a77e6c8d4
#
_cell.length_a   1.000
_cell.length_b   1.000
_cell.length_c   1.000
_cell.angle_alpha   90.00
_cell.angle_beta   90.00
_cell.angle_gamma   90.00
#
_symmetry.space_group_name_H-M   'P 1'
#
loop_
_entity.id
_entity.type
_entity.pdbx_description
1 polymer ?
#
loop_
_entity_poly.entity_id
_entity_poly.type
_entity_poly.pdbx_seq_one_letter_code
_entity_poly.pdbx_strand_id
1 'polypeptide(L)'
;MSSAALMSPPHTVRVGDAVTLHILQTERFKTARLSISAILPADQVLSPRMTLLFGVLRRGSRRFPSQLHINRRLDELYGATLTIRNFHAGDRQVLGFTAEMLDDSCLPAADRGLDILGGVADLLAGLILEPLTDEDGVLRRRSVEQEKQALCDAILADRNQARSYAEGRMRHILYGQEPSGVSLFGRPEHIRDVTAEQLTALWQSFLACARLEVFYVGKASPETLEAHWRAAFAALKPACRTLPPSLPHAAPLVPRRVDEARSLSQGRLCMGWSSGITQSENRQLLPAAILFNEMLGVMQDSLLFRHVREELGLCYYCDSAFFGSKGVLTVSCGVAPANRTAAENAIRTQAEGVAAGSFTAHDLRLAKASYGNAFRQIPDSPCALENLWFGRVLNGTESAGAGFADASDTPESRLAQVLAVDRRQLMRAAARFVPDTVYFLGSEPGAAHGAEDDGLSDCDCPDEDEED
;
A
#
# COMPACT_ATOMS: atom_id res chain seq x y z
N MET A 1 7.10 -10.75 28.08
CA MET A 1 6.14 -9.62 28.07
C MET A 1 4.82 -10.11 27.51
N SER A 2 3.70 -9.74 28.12
CA SER A 2 2.35 -10.15 27.68
C SER A 2 2.06 -9.58 26.26
N SER A 3 1.33 -10.33 25.42
CA SER A 3 0.82 -9.88 24.12
C SER A 3 0.08 -8.53 24.16
N ALA A 4 -0.47 -8.19 25.32
CA ALA A 4 -1.13 -6.89 25.58
C ALA A 4 -0.18 -5.68 25.51
N ALA A 5 1.09 -5.83 25.86
CA ALA A 5 2.06 -4.73 25.82
C ALA A 5 2.45 -4.29 24.39
N LEU A 6 2.34 -5.20 23.41
CA LEU A 6 2.67 -4.93 22.00
C LEU A 6 1.56 -4.21 21.23
N MET A 7 0.35 -4.25 21.75
CA MET A 7 -0.79 -3.50 21.23
C MET A 7 -0.99 -2.14 21.90
N SER A 8 -0.08 -1.76 22.82
CA SER A 8 -0.06 -0.41 23.38
C SER A 8 0.31 0.62 22.29
N PRO A 9 -0.21 1.85 22.41
CA PRO A 9 0.15 2.93 21.49
C PRO A 9 1.67 3.12 21.44
N PRO A 10 2.24 3.42 20.26
CA PRO A 10 3.65 3.77 20.16
C PRO A 10 3.96 5.02 20.99
N HIS A 11 5.16 5.05 21.56
CA HIS A 11 5.68 6.29 22.11
C HIS A 11 5.86 7.28 20.95
N THR A 12 5.12 8.40 21.02
CA THR A 12 5.06 9.37 19.93
C THR A 12 5.71 10.67 20.37
N VAL A 13 6.70 11.12 19.60
CA VAL A 13 7.48 12.33 19.87
C VAL A 13 7.54 13.20 18.63
N ARG A 14 7.37 14.51 18.82
CA ARG A 14 7.65 15.50 17.76
C ARG A 14 9.13 15.84 17.72
N VAL A 15 9.71 15.68 16.57
CA VAL A 15 11.11 16.04 16.27
C VAL A 15 11.09 17.31 15.41
N GLY A 16 11.08 18.47 16.06
CA GLY A 16 10.83 19.74 15.37
C GLY A 16 9.37 19.85 14.87
N ASP A 17 9.14 20.69 13.86
CA ASP A 17 7.81 20.94 13.33
C ASP A 17 7.42 20.00 12.17
N ALA A 18 8.43 19.32 11.60
CA ALA A 18 8.32 18.54 10.36
C ALA A 18 8.06 17.06 10.56
N VAL A 19 8.58 16.48 11.63
CA VAL A 19 8.71 15.04 11.81
C VAL A 19 7.99 14.59 13.09
N THR A 20 7.16 13.55 12.95
CA THR A 20 6.61 12.82 14.09
C THR A 20 7.24 11.45 14.13
N LEU A 21 7.84 11.09 15.26
CA LEU A 21 8.48 9.80 15.49
C LEU A 21 7.54 8.92 16.34
N HIS A 22 7.27 7.72 15.85
CA HIS A 22 6.43 6.70 16.48
C HIS A 22 7.28 5.48 16.80
N ILE A 23 7.45 5.14 18.05
CA ILE A 23 8.36 4.10 18.54
C ILE A 23 7.56 2.98 19.18
N LEU A 24 7.63 1.80 18.60
CA LEU A 24 7.14 0.54 19.15
C LEU A 24 8.33 -0.24 19.69
N GLN A 25 8.69 0.04 20.94
CA GLN A 25 9.79 -0.66 21.58
C GLN A 25 9.38 -2.09 21.96
N THR A 26 10.15 -3.08 21.48
CA THR A 26 9.88 -4.50 21.71
C THR A 26 11.13 -5.37 21.63
N GLU A 27 11.29 -6.29 22.60
CA GLU A 27 12.36 -7.29 22.63
C GLU A 27 12.08 -8.54 21.75
N ARG A 28 10.98 -8.55 21.05
CA ARG A 28 10.44 -9.76 20.42
C ARG A 28 11.19 -10.18 19.18
N PHE A 29 11.79 -9.24 18.47
CA PHE A 29 12.43 -9.48 17.19
C PHE A 29 13.96 -9.40 17.29
N LYS A 30 14.63 -10.15 16.44
CA LYS A 30 16.07 -10.02 16.20
C LYS A 30 16.38 -8.94 15.16
N THR A 31 15.38 -8.53 14.41
CA THR A 31 15.47 -7.47 13.42
C THR A 31 14.66 -6.27 13.88
N ALA A 32 15.08 -5.09 13.44
CA ALA A 32 14.34 -3.84 13.61
C ALA A 32 13.83 -3.35 12.26
N ARG A 33 12.74 -2.60 12.28
CA ARG A 33 12.18 -1.95 11.10
C ARG A 33 12.10 -0.45 11.35
N LEU A 34 12.58 0.32 10.38
CA LEU A 34 12.57 1.78 10.40
C LEU A 34 11.99 2.27 9.09
N SER A 35 10.98 3.14 9.14
CA SER A 35 10.41 3.77 7.97
C SER A 35 10.28 5.28 8.16
N ILE A 36 10.42 6.02 7.04
CA ILE A 36 10.12 7.44 6.96
C ILE A 36 9.15 7.64 5.79
N SER A 37 8.00 8.24 6.06
CA SER A 37 6.92 8.39 5.09
C SER A 37 6.38 9.81 5.09
N ALA A 38 6.18 10.36 3.90
CA ALA A 38 5.38 11.56 3.69
C ALA A 38 3.94 11.17 3.36
N ILE A 39 2.99 11.93 3.90
CA ILE A 39 1.57 11.80 3.56
C ILE A 39 1.19 13.04 2.74
N LEU A 40 0.77 12.83 1.52
CA LEU A 40 0.47 13.87 0.54
C LEU A 40 -0.95 13.70 0.00
N PRO A 41 -1.63 14.76 -0.45
CA PRO A 41 -2.83 14.61 -1.26
C PRO A 41 -2.50 13.84 -2.54
N ALA A 42 -3.31 12.86 -2.94
CA ALA A 42 -3.17 12.23 -4.25
C ALA A 42 -3.66 13.18 -5.34
N ASP A 43 -2.85 13.40 -6.38
CA ASP A 43 -3.09 14.36 -7.46
C ASP A 43 -2.54 13.81 -8.78
N GLN A 44 -3.24 14.06 -9.89
CA GLN A 44 -2.90 13.51 -11.20
C GLN A 44 -1.52 13.93 -11.73
N VAL A 45 -1.06 15.13 -11.35
CA VAL A 45 0.22 15.70 -11.80
C VAL A 45 1.29 15.49 -10.74
N LEU A 46 0.95 15.74 -9.48
CA LEU A 46 1.90 15.70 -8.37
C LEU A 46 2.32 14.27 -8.03
N SER A 47 1.37 13.33 -7.94
CA SER A 47 1.67 11.96 -7.48
C SER A 47 2.69 11.22 -8.34
N PRO A 48 2.61 11.22 -9.68
CA PRO A 48 3.64 10.61 -10.52
C PRO A 48 5.01 11.29 -10.39
N ARG A 49 5.04 12.61 -10.28
CA ARG A 49 6.29 13.37 -10.11
C ARG A 49 6.94 13.10 -8.75
N MET A 50 6.14 12.95 -7.69
CA MET A 50 6.64 12.53 -6.38
C MET A 50 7.17 11.10 -6.41
N THR A 51 6.52 10.19 -7.12
CA THR A 51 7.01 8.83 -7.35
C THR A 51 8.38 8.85 -8.05
N LEU A 52 8.52 9.65 -9.12
CA LEU A 52 9.80 9.85 -9.81
C LEU A 52 10.84 10.46 -8.87
N LEU A 53 10.50 11.47 -8.09
CA LEU A 53 11.40 12.12 -7.14
C LEU A 53 11.99 11.08 -6.16
N PHE A 54 11.17 10.27 -5.51
CA PHE A 54 11.67 9.27 -4.56
C PHE A 54 12.50 8.16 -5.23
N GLY A 55 12.21 7.83 -6.48
CA GLY A 55 13.08 7.00 -7.30
C GLY A 55 14.47 7.63 -7.49
N VAL A 56 14.53 8.92 -7.83
CA VAL A 56 15.79 9.65 -7.98
C VAL A 56 16.54 9.76 -6.65
N LEU A 57 15.84 10.09 -5.55
CA LEU A 57 16.45 10.16 -4.21
C LEU A 57 17.09 8.82 -3.81
N ARG A 58 16.49 7.69 -4.14
CA ARG A 58 17.02 6.34 -3.86
C ARG A 58 18.34 6.05 -4.59
N ARG A 59 18.66 6.78 -5.68
CA ARG A 59 19.90 6.53 -6.45
C ARG A 59 21.18 6.96 -5.77
N GLY A 60 21.07 7.82 -4.76
CA GLY A 60 22.21 8.25 -3.96
C GLY A 60 22.00 9.56 -3.22
N SER A 61 22.93 9.84 -2.34
CA SER A 61 23.02 11.09 -1.59
C SER A 61 24.45 11.64 -1.67
N ARG A 62 24.66 12.85 -1.16
CA ARG A 62 26.00 13.45 -1.07
C ARG A 62 26.98 12.50 -0.38
N ARG A 63 26.55 11.82 0.68
CA ARG A 63 27.39 10.87 1.43
C ARG A 63 27.55 9.51 0.73
N PHE A 64 26.53 9.08 -0.03
CA PHE A 64 26.52 7.81 -0.77
C PHE A 64 26.25 8.09 -2.25
N PRO A 65 27.28 8.43 -3.04
CA PRO A 65 27.13 9.07 -4.36
C PRO A 65 26.69 8.14 -5.49
N SER A 66 26.33 6.91 -5.21
CA SER A 66 25.71 5.98 -6.17
C SER A 66 25.00 4.83 -5.47
N GLN A 67 24.17 4.11 -6.21
CA GLN A 67 23.49 2.92 -5.73
C GLN A 67 24.47 1.84 -5.25
N LEU A 68 25.65 1.73 -5.88
CA LEU A 68 26.72 0.82 -5.42
C LEU A 68 27.19 1.18 -3.99
N HIS A 69 27.36 2.48 -3.70
CA HIS A 69 27.77 2.92 -2.36
C HIS A 69 26.67 2.67 -1.33
N ILE A 70 25.40 2.85 -1.71
CA ILE A 70 24.26 2.50 -0.86
C ILE A 70 24.26 0.99 -0.57
N ASN A 71 24.36 0.15 -1.61
CA ASN A 71 24.35 -1.30 -1.43
C ASN A 71 25.51 -1.77 -0.56
N ARG A 72 26.74 -1.28 -0.81
CA ARG A 72 27.90 -1.59 0.06
C ARG A 72 27.65 -1.17 1.51
N ARG A 73 27.05 0.02 1.72
CA ARG A 73 26.71 0.46 3.07
C ARG A 73 25.68 -0.45 3.73
N LEU A 74 24.66 -0.90 3.00
CA LEU A 74 23.67 -1.84 3.51
C LEU A 74 24.31 -3.20 3.84
N ASP A 75 25.26 -3.68 3.03
CA ASP A 75 26.02 -4.90 3.32
C ASP A 75 26.88 -4.74 4.59
N GLU A 76 27.57 -3.60 4.77
CA GLU A 76 28.32 -3.25 5.99
C GLU A 76 27.41 -3.19 7.22
N LEU A 77 26.13 -2.86 7.04
CA LEU A 77 25.11 -2.85 8.08
C LEU A 77 24.38 -4.20 8.20
N TYR A 78 25.12 -5.29 8.04
CA TYR A 78 24.64 -6.67 8.18
C TYR A 78 23.51 -7.03 7.22
N GLY A 79 23.60 -6.56 5.98
CA GLY A 79 22.60 -6.86 4.96
C GLY A 79 21.26 -6.17 5.19
N ALA A 80 21.28 -4.96 5.76
CA ALA A 80 20.07 -4.16 5.89
C ALA A 80 19.42 -3.94 4.51
N THR A 81 18.11 -3.90 4.48
CA THR A 81 17.35 -3.69 3.24
C THR A 81 16.81 -2.27 3.15
N LEU A 82 16.63 -1.78 1.93
CA LEU A 82 16.04 -0.48 1.65
C LEU A 82 15.02 -0.58 0.52
N THR A 83 13.78 -0.22 0.80
CA THR A 83 12.68 -0.24 -0.18
C THR A 83 11.96 1.11 -0.24
N ILE A 84 11.38 1.44 -1.40
CA ILE A 84 10.46 2.56 -1.54
C ILE A 84 9.07 2.08 -1.16
N ARG A 85 8.38 2.87 -0.34
CA ARG A 85 6.99 2.71 0.01
C ARG A 85 6.17 3.71 -0.81
N ASN A 86 5.18 3.25 -1.56
CA ASN A 86 4.30 4.11 -2.36
C ASN A 86 2.92 3.45 -2.51
N PHE A 87 1.89 3.99 -1.86
CA PHE A 87 0.54 3.44 -1.92
C PHE A 87 -0.54 4.50 -1.63
N HIS A 88 -1.77 4.17 -1.99
CA HIS A 88 -2.94 4.97 -1.65
C HIS A 88 -3.44 4.71 -0.23
N ALA A 89 -3.80 5.80 0.46
CA ALA A 89 -4.53 5.77 1.72
C ALA A 89 -5.76 6.69 1.61
N GLY A 90 -6.85 6.17 1.04
CA GLY A 90 -7.98 7.00 0.62
C GLY A 90 -7.55 8.02 -0.43
N ASP A 91 -7.86 9.30 -0.21
CA ASP A 91 -7.51 10.41 -1.11
C ASP A 91 -6.07 10.89 -0.96
N ARG A 92 -5.22 10.10 -0.30
CA ARG A 92 -3.82 10.45 -0.02
C ARG A 92 -2.87 9.46 -0.66
N GLN A 93 -1.70 9.97 -1.04
CA GLN A 93 -0.51 9.18 -1.36
C GLN A 93 0.38 9.09 -0.12
N VAL A 94 0.80 7.90 0.24
CA VAL A 94 1.86 7.65 1.22
C VAL A 94 3.10 7.25 0.48
N LEU A 95 4.18 8.01 0.65
CA LEU A 95 5.42 7.83 -0.09
C LEU A 95 6.62 7.98 0.84
N GLY A 96 7.60 7.07 0.76
CA GLY A 96 8.73 7.09 1.66
C GLY A 96 9.71 5.96 1.45
N PHE A 97 10.58 5.79 2.43
CA PHE A 97 11.55 4.70 2.50
C PHE A 97 11.28 3.82 3.71
N THR A 98 11.55 2.55 3.55
CA THR A 98 11.52 1.55 4.63
C THR A 98 12.80 0.76 4.61
N ALA A 99 13.38 0.55 5.77
CA ALA A 99 14.53 -0.30 5.99
C ALA A 99 14.22 -1.39 7.02
N GLU A 100 14.74 -2.58 6.79
CA GLU A 100 14.78 -3.65 7.77
C GLU A 100 16.25 -4.00 8.03
N MET A 101 16.59 -4.19 9.30
CA MET A 101 17.98 -4.34 9.74
C MET A 101 18.08 -5.31 10.91
N LEU A 102 19.25 -5.87 11.13
CA LEU A 102 19.55 -6.60 12.35
C LEU A 102 19.56 -5.61 13.55
N ASP A 103 19.02 -6.03 14.67
CA ASP A 103 19.08 -5.23 15.91
C ASP A 103 20.51 -5.26 16.48
N ASP A 104 21.01 -4.10 16.91
CA ASP A 104 22.39 -3.92 17.41
C ASP A 104 22.73 -4.87 18.56
N SER A 105 21.72 -5.23 19.38
CA SER A 105 21.90 -6.18 20.48
C SER A 105 22.17 -7.62 20.03
N CYS A 106 21.92 -7.91 18.75
CA CYS A 106 22.13 -9.24 18.14
C CYS A 106 23.51 -9.37 17.48
N LEU A 107 24.33 -8.32 17.50
CA LEU A 107 25.68 -8.32 16.92
C LEU A 107 26.61 -9.30 17.65
N PRO A 108 27.51 -9.98 16.90
CA PRO A 108 28.61 -10.75 17.47
C PRO A 108 29.48 -9.89 18.38
N ALA A 109 30.17 -10.51 19.32
CA ALA A 109 31.04 -9.80 20.27
C ALA A 109 32.12 -8.93 19.59
N ALA A 110 32.62 -9.37 18.42
CA ALA A 110 33.63 -8.66 17.65
C ALA A 110 33.11 -7.33 17.05
N ASP A 111 31.79 -7.23 16.78
CA ASP A 111 31.18 -6.13 16.04
C ASP A 111 30.22 -5.29 16.91
N ARG A 112 30.25 -5.47 18.24
CA ARG A 112 29.39 -4.75 19.20
C ARG A 112 29.55 -3.21 19.21
N GLY A 113 30.57 -2.70 18.53
CA GLY A 113 30.76 -1.25 18.34
C GLY A 113 30.09 -0.67 17.10
N LEU A 114 29.50 -1.51 16.27
CA LEU A 114 28.79 -1.06 15.07
C LEU A 114 27.39 -0.56 15.47
N ASP A 115 27.06 0.66 15.01
CA ASP A 115 25.74 1.28 15.15
C ASP A 115 24.97 1.07 13.85
N ILE A 116 24.24 -0.05 13.74
CA ILE A 116 23.44 -0.38 12.57
C ILE A 116 22.26 0.58 12.46
N LEU A 117 21.56 0.81 13.58
CA LEU A 117 20.41 1.69 13.62
C LEU A 117 20.74 3.12 13.21
N GLY A 118 21.80 3.69 13.77
CA GLY A 118 22.27 5.03 13.41
C GLY A 118 22.74 5.09 11.96
N GLY A 119 23.43 4.06 11.48
CA GLY A 119 23.86 3.98 10.08
C GLY A 119 22.70 3.95 9.08
N VAL A 120 21.62 3.22 9.40
CA VAL A 120 20.38 3.20 8.58
C VAL A 120 19.63 4.52 8.69
N ALA A 121 19.50 5.10 9.88
CA ALA A 121 18.84 6.38 10.08
C ALA A 121 19.55 7.51 9.30
N ASP A 122 20.88 7.56 9.34
CA ASP A 122 21.72 8.47 8.56
C ASP A 122 21.53 8.29 7.05
N LEU A 123 21.45 7.03 6.61
CA LEU A 123 21.18 6.73 5.19
C LEU A 123 19.82 7.27 4.75
N LEU A 124 18.75 6.98 5.50
CA LEU A 124 17.39 7.44 5.17
C LEU A 124 17.30 8.97 5.18
N ALA A 125 17.85 9.61 6.20
CA ALA A 125 17.90 11.07 6.29
C ALA A 125 18.68 11.68 5.13
N GLY A 126 19.86 11.14 4.82
CA GLY A 126 20.70 11.61 3.73
C GLY A 126 20.07 11.52 2.35
N LEU A 127 19.30 10.45 2.07
CA LEU A 127 18.57 10.31 0.81
C LEU A 127 17.51 11.42 0.63
N ILE A 128 16.85 11.84 1.70
CA ILE A 128 15.80 12.85 1.64
C ILE A 128 16.36 14.28 1.67
N LEU A 129 17.35 14.53 2.56
CA LEU A 129 17.84 15.88 2.86
C LEU A 129 19.00 16.31 1.98
N GLU A 130 19.82 15.35 1.55
CA GLU A 130 21.09 15.61 0.85
C GLU A 130 21.20 14.77 -0.43
N PRO A 131 20.22 14.85 -1.36
CA PRO A 131 20.27 14.07 -2.59
C PRO A 131 21.48 14.44 -3.45
N LEU A 132 21.75 13.61 -4.45
CA LEU A 132 22.78 13.91 -5.43
C LEU A 132 22.38 15.08 -6.31
N THR A 133 23.24 16.09 -6.36
CA THR A 133 23.11 17.25 -7.26
C THR A 133 24.32 17.33 -8.18
N ASP A 134 24.15 18.03 -9.32
CA ASP A 134 25.22 18.51 -10.14
C ASP A 134 25.85 19.80 -9.51
N GLU A 135 26.88 20.35 -10.10
CA GLU A 135 27.63 21.50 -9.55
C GLU A 135 26.74 22.77 -9.41
N ASP A 136 25.72 22.89 -10.21
CA ASP A 136 24.73 23.99 -10.18
C ASP A 136 23.63 23.82 -9.11
N GLY A 137 23.69 22.75 -8.30
CA GLY A 137 22.73 22.45 -7.24
C GLY A 137 21.43 21.80 -7.72
N VAL A 138 21.31 21.50 -9.01
CA VAL A 138 20.19 20.77 -9.59
C VAL A 138 20.35 19.27 -9.33
N LEU A 139 19.27 18.55 -9.05
CA LEU A 139 19.28 17.08 -8.93
C LEU A 139 20.03 16.49 -10.13
N ARG A 140 20.93 15.53 -9.89
CA ARG A 140 21.81 14.95 -10.91
C ARG A 140 21.00 14.54 -12.13
N ARG A 141 21.20 15.25 -13.25
CA ARG A 141 20.42 15.07 -14.50
C ARG A 141 20.47 13.64 -15.01
N ARG A 142 21.66 13.01 -14.93
CA ARG A 142 21.83 11.61 -15.31
C ARG A 142 20.92 10.68 -14.48
N SER A 143 20.82 10.91 -13.19
CA SER A 143 19.96 10.10 -12.29
C SER A 143 18.47 10.31 -12.61
N VAL A 144 18.08 11.54 -12.93
CA VAL A 144 16.71 11.86 -13.34
C VAL A 144 16.34 11.13 -14.63
N GLU A 145 17.19 11.22 -15.67
CA GLU A 145 16.90 10.54 -16.95
C GLU A 145 16.85 9.02 -16.82
N GLN A 146 17.77 8.44 -16.04
CA GLN A 146 17.74 6.99 -15.77
C GLN A 146 16.49 6.56 -15.03
N GLU A 147 16.01 7.35 -14.07
CA GLU A 147 14.81 7.00 -13.31
C GLU A 147 13.53 7.24 -14.11
N LYS A 148 13.49 8.26 -14.97
CA LYS A 148 12.39 8.45 -15.93
C LYS A 148 12.24 7.23 -16.83
N GLN A 149 13.34 6.72 -17.37
CA GLN A 149 13.30 5.52 -18.20
C GLN A 149 12.82 4.31 -17.38
N ALA A 150 13.43 4.06 -16.21
CA ALA A 150 13.05 2.94 -15.35
C ALA A 150 11.57 3.00 -14.94
N LEU A 151 11.04 4.19 -14.63
CA LEU A 151 9.63 4.36 -14.27
C LEU A 151 8.71 4.13 -15.48
N CYS A 152 9.08 4.63 -16.67
CA CYS A 152 8.33 4.37 -17.89
C CYS A 152 8.29 2.86 -18.21
N ASP A 153 9.43 2.17 -18.07
CA ASP A 153 9.52 0.73 -18.30
C ASP A 153 8.67 -0.04 -17.28
N ALA A 154 8.68 0.36 -16.00
CA ALA A 154 7.84 -0.23 -14.95
C ALA A 154 6.34 -0.02 -15.23
N ILE A 155 5.92 1.16 -15.70
CA ILE A 155 4.54 1.44 -16.10
C ILE A 155 4.12 0.54 -17.28
N LEU A 156 5.00 0.34 -18.24
CA LEU A 156 4.72 -0.53 -19.39
C LEU A 156 4.68 -2.00 -18.99
N ALA A 157 5.60 -2.43 -18.11
CA ALA A 157 5.63 -3.78 -17.57
C ALA A 157 4.37 -4.11 -16.74
N ASP A 158 3.87 -3.16 -15.92
CA ASP A 158 2.63 -3.35 -15.17
C ASP A 158 1.42 -3.59 -16.10
N ARG A 159 1.40 -2.96 -17.27
CA ARG A 159 0.37 -3.23 -18.29
C ARG A 159 0.35 -4.70 -18.73
N ASN A 160 1.49 -5.39 -18.70
CA ASN A 160 1.57 -6.80 -19.07
C ASN A 160 1.10 -7.74 -17.95
N GLN A 161 0.98 -7.25 -16.73
CA GLN A 161 0.39 -7.97 -15.60
C GLN A 161 -1.14 -7.76 -15.59
N ALA A 162 -1.87 -8.63 -16.30
CA ALA A 162 -3.30 -8.45 -16.54
C ALA A 162 -4.14 -8.21 -15.28
N ARG A 163 -3.77 -8.81 -14.13
CA ARG A 163 -4.47 -8.61 -12.85
C ARG A 163 -4.24 -7.19 -12.31
N SER A 164 -2.99 -6.79 -12.15
CA SER A 164 -2.62 -5.46 -11.64
C SER A 164 -3.19 -4.35 -12.52
N TYR A 165 -3.06 -4.51 -13.84
CA TYR A 165 -3.65 -3.59 -14.81
C TYR A 165 -5.17 -3.47 -14.64
N ALA A 166 -5.88 -4.61 -14.55
CA ALA A 166 -7.34 -4.59 -14.41
C ALA A 166 -7.79 -3.93 -13.09
N GLU A 167 -7.11 -4.21 -11.99
CA GLU A 167 -7.39 -3.59 -10.68
C GLU A 167 -7.10 -2.07 -10.70
N GLY A 168 -6.02 -1.64 -11.36
CA GLY A 168 -5.69 -0.23 -11.58
C GLY A 168 -6.72 0.49 -12.44
N ARG A 169 -7.17 -0.13 -13.54
CA ARG A 169 -8.23 0.38 -14.43
C ARG A 169 -9.56 0.46 -13.70
N MET A 170 -9.93 -0.60 -12.96
CA MET A 170 -11.13 -0.61 -12.12
C MET A 170 -11.12 0.55 -11.13
N ARG A 171 -10.01 0.78 -10.42
CA ARG A 171 -9.87 1.91 -9.49
C ARG A 171 -10.11 3.25 -10.20
N HIS A 172 -9.48 3.47 -11.34
CA HIS A 172 -9.63 4.71 -12.11
C HIS A 172 -11.08 4.93 -12.59
N ILE A 173 -11.77 3.87 -13.04
CA ILE A 173 -13.17 3.97 -13.49
C ILE A 173 -14.10 4.21 -12.31
N LEU A 174 -13.91 3.49 -11.21
CA LEU A 174 -14.75 3.55 -10.02
C LEU A 174 -14.68 4.94 -9.37
N TYR A 175 -13.47 5.47 -9.14
CA TYR A 175 -13.31 6.77 -8.48
C TYR A 175 -13.35 7.97 -9.44
N GLY A 176 -13.16 7.75 -10.74
CA GLY A 176 -13.18 8.82 -11.75
C GLY A 176 -12.17 9.94 -11.45
N GLN A 177 -12.67 11.14 -11.18
CA GLN A 177 -11.83 12.32 -10.88
C GLN A 177 -11.45 12.45 -9.39
N GLU A 178 -11.94 11.57 -8.54
CA GLU A 178 -11.54 11.59 -7.13
C GLU A 178 -10.04 11.28 -6.98
N PRO A 179 -9.36 11.84 -5.94
CA PRO A 179 -7.94 11.58 -5.73
C PRO A 179 -7.59 10.08 -5.60
N SER A 180 -8.48 9.26 -5.05
CA SER A 180 -8.32 7.80 -4.95
C SER A 180 -8.26 7.09 -6.32
N GLY A 181 -8.74 7.72 -7.40
CA GLY A 181 -8.68 7.21 -8.77
C GLY A 181 -7.39 7.54 -9.52
N VAL A 182 -6.52 8.35 -8.93
CA VAL A 182 -5.27 8.77 -9.53
C VAL A 182 -4.28 7.60 -9.61
N SER A 183 -3.55 7.48 -10.72
CA SER A 183 -2.41 6.57 -10.78
C SER A 183 -1.20 7.21 -10.09
N LEU A 184 -0.64 6.54 -9.09
CA LEU A 184 0.56 7.02 -8.39
C LEU A 184 1.82 6.98 -9.28
N PHE A 185 1.83 6.10 -10.27
CA PHE A 185 2.91 6.02 -11.25
C PHE A 185 2.67 6.92 -12.47
N GLY A 186 1.43 7.32 -12.71
CA GLY A 186 1.05 8.14 -13.85
C GLY A 186 1.03 7.40 -15.18
N ARG A 187 1.33 8.16 -16.23
CA ARG A 187 1.50 7.66 -17.60
C ARG A 187 2.87 8.08 -18.12
N PRO A 188 3.49 7.33 -19.05
CA PRO A 188 4.80 7.67 -19.60
C PRO A 188 4.88 9.13 -20.11
N GLU A 189 3.80 9.65 -20.68
CA GLU A 189 3.74 11.02 -21.19
C GLU A 189 3.91 12.07 -20.07
N HIS A 190 3.40 11.79 -18.88
CA HIS A 190 3.52 12.71 -17.71
C HIS A 190 4.94 12.71 -17.11
N ILE A 191 5.75 11.67 -17.39
CA ILE A 191 7.08 11.47 -16.82
C ILE A 191 8.17 11.98 -17.76
N ARG A 192 8.03 11.72 -19.07
CA ARG A 192 9.06 12.02 -20.08
C ARG A 192 9.46 13.51 -20.11
N ASP A 193 8.50 14.41 -19.93
CA ASP A 193 8.70 15.86 -20.05
C ASP A 193 9.20 16.50 -18.74
N VAL A 194 9.32 15.74 -17.64
CA VAL A 194 9.81 16.28 -16.37
C VAL A 194 11.31 16.54 -16.48
N THR A 195 11.73 17.80 -16.19
CA THR A 195 13.14 18.19 -16.17
C THR A 195 13.75 18.06 -14.78
N ALA A 196 15.08 17.98 -14.71
CA ALA A 196 15.81 17.93 -13.44
C ALA A 196 15.58 19.21 -12.60
N GLU A 197 15.47 20.36 -13.23
CA GLU A 197 15.17 21.64 -12.60
C GLU A 197 13.77 21.64 -11.95
N GLN A 198 12.76 21.15 -12.68
CA GLN A 198 11.40 20.99 -12.14
C GLN A 198 11.37 20.02 -10.96
N LEU A 199 12.10 18.92 -11.07
CA LEU A 199 12.15 17.93 -9.99
C LEU A 199 12.91 18.46 -8.77
N THR A 200 13.94 19.30 -8.98
CA THR A 200 14.66 20.00 -7.91
C THR A 200 13.76 20.99 -7.19
N ALA A 201 13.00 21.80 -7.93
CA ALA A 201 12.02 22.71 -7.34
C ALA A 201 10.94 21.96 -6.56
N LEU A 202 10.50 20.80 -7.07
CA LEU A 202 9.56 19.93 -6.37
C LEU A 202 10.16 19.38 -5.06
N TRP A 203 11.40 18.90 -5.07
CA TRP A 203 12.10 18.44 -3.87
C TRP A 203 12.22 19.55 -2.82
N GLN A 204 12.62 20.76 -3.21
CA GLN A 204 12.70 21.92 -2.31
C GLN A 204 11.32 22.29 -1.72
N SER A 205 10.29 22.31 -2.56
CA SER A 205 8.91 22.54 -2.13
C SER A 205 8.42 21.44 -1.18
N PHE A 206 8.76 20.19 -1.46
CA PHE A 206 8.48 19.05 -0.60
C PHE A 206 9.09 19.24 0.78
N LEU A 207 10.38 19.53 0.88
CA LEU A 207 11.05 19.78 2.16
C LEU A 207 10.46 20.96 2.93
N ALA A 208 10.00 22.00 2.24
CA ALA A 208 9.38 23.18 2.86
C ALA A 208 7.96 22.92 3.39
N CYS A 209 7.27 21.86 2.92
CA CYS A 209 5.87 21.61 3.24
C CYS A 209 5.58 20.23 3.81
N ALA A 210 6.55 19.30 3.76
CA ALA A 210 6.33 17.91 4.11
C ALA A 210 6.12 17.73 5.60
N ARG A 211 5.09 16.96 5.93
CA ARG A 211 4.95 16.29 7.21
C ARG A 211 5.44 14.85 7.04
N LEU A 212 6.45 14.50 7.82
CA LEU A 212 7.08 13.19 7.79
C LEU A 212 6.68 12.39 9.03
N GLU A 213 6.24 11.18 8.80
CA GLU A 213 5.95 10.20 9.85
C GLU A 213 7.07 9.15 9.83
N VAL A 214 7.78 9.03 10.93
CA VAL A 214 8.83 8.04 11.13
C VAL A 214 8.30 6.96 12.06
N PHE A 215 8.39 5.70 11.64
CA PHE A 215 8.05 4.56 12.46
C PHE A 215 9.27 3.71 12.74
N TYR A 216 9.43 3.33 14.00
CA TYR A 216 10.42 2.35 14.42
C TYR A 216 9.73 1.21 15.18
N VAL A 217 10.09 -0.02 14.84
CA VAL A 217 9.70 -1.23 15.57
C VAL A 217 10.96 -2.04 15.86
N GLY A 218 11.35 -2.13 17.13
CA GLY A 218 12.58 -2.81 17.54
C GLY A 218 12.92 -2.58 19.01
N LYS A 219 14.15 -2.86 19.41
CA LYS A 219 14.58 -2.82 20.82
C LYS A 219 15.14 -1.48 21.30
N ALA A 220 15.56 -0.60 20.36
CA ALA A 220 16.18 0.67 20.71
C ALA A 220 15.24 1.54 21.57
N SER A 221 15.85 2.29 22.50
CA SER A 221 15.10 3.19 23.37
C SER A 221 14.61 4.44 22.62
N PRO A 222 13.53 5.07 23.10
CA PRO A 222 13.07 6.33 22.53
C PRO A 222 14.13 7.42 22.50
N GLU A 223 14.95 7.52 23.55
CA GLU A 223 16.00 8.56 23.67
C GLU A 223 17.05 8.42 22.58
N THR A 224 17.47 7.19 22.27
CA THR A 224 18.43 6.91 21.21
C THR A 224 17.91 7.38 19.85
N LEU A 225 16.67 7.02 19.54
CA LEU A 225 16.02 7.40 18.28
C LEU A 225 15.78 8.90 18.19
N GLU A 226 15.31 9.54 19.26
CA GLU A 226 15.12 10.99 19.28
C GLU A 226 16.40 11.76 19.00
N ALA A 227 17.52 11.33 19.58
CA ALA A 227 18.81 12.02 19.39
C ALA A 227 19.23 12.01 17.91
N HIS A 228 19.14 10.86 17.23
CA HIS A 228 19.48 10.73 15.81
C HIS A 228 18.59 11.63 14.92
N TRP A 229 17.27 11.53 15.09
CA TRP A 229 16.35 12.25 14.21
C TRP A 229 16.31 13.75 14.49
N ARG A 230 16.47 14.16 15.75
CA ARG A 230 16.51 15.58 16.13
C ARG A 230 17.69 16.31 15.51
N ALA A 231 18.87 15.66 15.45
CA ALA A 231 20.04 16.22 14.79
C ALA A 231 19.84 16.30 13.27
N ALA A 232 19.35 15.23 12.65
CA ALA A 232 19.18 15.15 11.19
C ALA A 232 18.16 16.14 10.64
N PHE A 233 17.04 16.35 11.33
CA PHE A 233 15.90 17.15 10.86
C PHE A 233 15.74 18.52 11.53
N ALA A 234 16.73 18.96 12.33
CA ALA A 234 16.67 20.25 13.05
C ALA A 234 16.48 21.47 12.12
N ALA A 235 16.97 21.38 10.88
CA ALA A 235 16.88 22.45 9.90
C ALA A 235 15.54 22.52 9.17
N LEU A 236 14.70 21.48 9.22
CA LEU A 236 13.39 21.48 8.57
C LEU A 236 12.39 22.30 9.36
N LYS A 237 11.85 23.33 8.74
CA LYS A 237 10.78 24.19 9.29
C LYS A 237 9.62 24.24 8.29
N PRO A 238 8.86 23.16 8.15
CA PRO A 238 7.76 23.15 7.19
C PRO A 238 6.63 24.06 7.66
N ALA A 239 6.00 24.72 6.70
CA ALA A 239 4.69 25.30 6.91
C ALA A 239 3.70 24.13 7.08
N CYS A 240 3.19 23.93 8.30
CA CYS A 240 2.24 22.85 8.59
C CYS A 240 1.01 22.99 7.68
N ARG A 241 0.85 22.07 6.72
CA ARG A 241 -0.37 21.95 5.92
C ARG A 241 -1.26 20.87 6.54
N THR A 242 -2.47 21.27 6.90
CA THR A 242 -3.54 20.32 7.18
C THR A 242 -3.88 19.59 5.90
N LEU A 243 -3.80 18.26 5.95
CA LEU A 243 -4.26 17.43 4.83
C LEU A 243 -5.79 17.41 4.82
N PRO A 244 -6.42 17.58 3.65
CA PRO A 244 -7.86 17.44 3.55
C PRO A 244 -8.29 16.03 3.99
N PRO A 245 -9.46 15.89 4.63
CA PRO A 245 -9.99 14.58 4.99
C PRO A 245 -10.25 13.76 3.72
N SER A 246 -10.10 12.44 3.82
CA SER A 246 -10.56 11.53 2.78
C SER A 246 -12.07 11.44 2.82
N LEU A 247 -12.73 11.76 1.72
CA LEU A 247 -14.19 11.73 1.64
C LEU A 247 -14.69 10.33 1.24
N PRO A 248 -15.86 9.88 1.77
CA PRO A 248 -16.51 8.67 1.30
C PRO A 248 -16.76 8.75 -0.22
N HIS A 249 -16.63 7.62 -0.90
CA HIS A 249 -17.02 7.54 -2.30
C HIS A 249 -18.53 7.51 -2.44
N ALA A 250 -19.07 8.32 -3.34
CA ALA A 250 -20.50 8.37 -3.65
C ALA A 250 -20.84 7.39 -4.78
N ALA A 251 -21.79 6.47 -4.53
CA ALA A 251 -22.27 5.58 -5.56
C ALA A 251 -22.89 6.35 -6.75
N PRO A 252 -22.62 5.95 -8.00
CA PRO A 252 -23.28 6.53 -9.16
C PRO A 252 -24.77 6.17 -9.17
N LEU A 253 -25.62 7.03 -9.78
CA LEU A 253 -27.05 6.75 -9.92
C LEU A 253 -27.34 5.47 -10.73
N VAL A 254 -26.48 5.16 -11.70
CA VAL A 254 -26.55 3.97 -12.52
C VAL A 254 -25.17 3.30 -12.48
N PRO A 255 -25.09 1.99 -12.17
CA PRO A 255 -23.84 1.28 -12.15
C PRO A 255 -23.10 1.40 -13.50
N ARG A 256 -21.82 1.67 -13.45
CA ARG A 256 -20.96 1.78 -14.63
C ARG A 256 -20.61 0.39 -15.13
N ARG A 257 -20.53 0.25 -16.46
CA ARG A 257 -20.05 -0.98 -17.10
C ARG A 257 -19.03 -0.61 -18.17
N VAL A 258 -17.85 -1.17 -18.07
CA VAL A 258 -16.75 -0.91 -19.01
C VAL A 258 -16.09 -2.22 -19.38
N ASP A 259 -15.99 -2.45 -20.69
CA ASP A 259 -15.32 -3.60 -21.30
C ASP A 259 -14.10 -3.10 -22.07
N GLU A 260 -12.97 -3.74 -21.87
CA GLU A 260 -11.72 -3.44 -22.55
C GLU A 260 -11.23 -4.72 -23.24
N ALA A 261 -11.14 -4.66 -24.58
CA ALA A 261 -10.71 -5.80 -25.37
C ALA A 261 -9.20 -5.99 -25.26
N ARG A 262 -8.78 -7.21 -24.89
CA ARG A 262 -7.39 -7.63 -24.89
C ARG A 262 -7.32 -9.12 -25.12
N SER A 263 -6.36 -9.57 -25.96
CA SER A 263 -6.13 -10.99 -26.16
C SER A 263 -5.56 -11.61 -24.89
N LEU A 264 -6.40 -12.31 -24.14
CA LEU A 264 -6.06 -12.97 -22.90
C LEU A 264 -6.74 -14.34 -22.86
N SER A 265 -6.00 -15.37 -22.50
CA SER A 265 -6.55 -16.72 -22.27
C SER A 265 -7.52 -16.72 -21.09
N GLN A 266 -7.27 -15.87 -20.10
CA GLN A 266 -8.16 -15.64 -18.96
C GLN A 266 -8.47 -14.15 -18.83
N GLY A 267 -9.74 -13.78 -18.94
CA GLY A 267 -10.19 -12.43 -18.65
C GLY A 267 -10.08 -12.07 -17.16
N ARG A 268 -10.17 -10.79 -16.90
CA ARG A 268 -10.17 -10.23 -15.53
C ARG A 268 -11.48 -9.48 -15.34
N LEU A 269 -12.31 -9.99 -14.44
CA LEU A 269 -13.57 -9.36 -14.03
C LEU A 269 -13.34 -8.67 -12.69
N CYS A 270 -13.52 -7.34 -12.67
CA CYS A 270 -13.51 -6.55 -11.45
C CYS A 270 -14.88 -5.95 -11.20
N MET A 271 -15.40 -6.08 -9.99
CA MET A 271 -16.68 -5.54 -9.59
C MET A 271 -16.53 -4.66 -8.35
N GLY A 272 -17.25 -3.54 -8.29
CA GLY A 272 -17.20 -2.60 -7.18
C GLY A 272 -18.58 -2.28 -6.63
N TRP A 273 -18.63 -2.08 -5.32
CA TRP A 273 -19.81 -1.62 -4.57
C TRP A 273 -19.43 -0.47 -3.65
N SER A 274 -20.34 0.48 -3.51
CA SER A 274 -20.20 1.62 -2.60
C SER A 274 -21.19 1.49 -1.44
N SER A 275 -20.76 1.84 -0.23
CA SER A 275 -21.58 1.63 0.98
C SER A 275 -21.83 2.89 1.82
N GLY A 276 -20.95 3.89 1.69
CA GLY A 276 -20.91 5.03 2.60
C GLY A 276 -20.53 4.65 4.05
N ILE A 277 -19.95 3.46 4.26
CA ILE A 277 -19.46 3.03 5.57
C ILE A 277 -17.96 3.33 5.65
N THR A 278 -17.60 4.35 6.41
CA THR A 278 -16.19 4.77 6.58
C THR A 278 -15.88 5.05 8.05
N GLN A 279 -14.65 5.44 8.32
CA GLN A 279 -14.25 5.91 9.66
C GLN A 279 -14.96 7.21 10.07
N SER A 280 -15.31 8.07 9.11
CA SER A 280 -15.99 9.35 9.32
C SER A 280 -17.52 9.25 9.25
N GLU A 281 -18.04 8.33 8.42
CA GLU A 281 -19.48 8.15 8.22
C GLU A 281 -19.91 6.72 8.49
N ASN A 282 -21.07 6.56 9.13
CA ASN A 282 -21.64 5.26 9.49
C ASN A 282 -20.65 4.34 10.24
N ARG A 283 -19.73 4.92 11.02
CA ARG A 283 -18.64 4.22 11.72
C ARG A 283 -19.13 3.01 12.54
N GLN A 284 -20.33 3.07 13.09
CA GLN A 284 -20.93 1.97 13.86
C GLN A 284 -21.15 0.70 13.03
N LEU A 285 -21.21 0.79 11.70
CA LEU A 285 -21.35 -0.36 10.79
C LEU A 285 -19.99 -0.89 10.29
N LEU A 286 -18.90 -0.16 10.54
CA LEU A 286 -17.57 -0.52 10.05
C LEU A 286 -17.10 -1.93 10.50
N PRO A 287 -17.29 -2.35 11.77
CA PRO A 287 -16.94 -3.71 12.18
C PRO A 287 -17.69 -4.79 11.39
N ALA A 288 -18.97 -4.52 11.09
CA ALA A 288 -19.80 -5.43 10.31
C ALA A 288 -19.43 -5.43 8.81
N ALA A 289 -19.01 -4.28 8.25
CA ALA A 289 -18.52 -4.21 6.87
C ALA A 289 -17.17 -4.96 6.71
N ILE A 290 -16.28 -4.86 7.69
CA ILE A 290 -15.04 -5.65 7.72
C ILE A 290 -15.37 -7.15 7.74
N LEU A 291 -16.29 -7.58 8.61
CA LEU A 291 -16.67 -8.98 8.71
C LEU A 291 -17.42 -9.48 7.47
N PHE A 292 -18.21 -8.61 6.81
CA PHE A 292 -18.82 -8.91 5.53
C PHE A 292 -17.76 -9.21 4.46
N ASN A 293 -16.73 -8.38 4.33
CA ASN A 293 -15.64 -8.62 3.40
C ASN A 293 -14.89 -9.91 3.74
N GLU A 294 -14.63 -10.17 5.02
CA GLU A 294 -14.00 -11.40 5.49
C GLU A 294 -14.77 -12.64 5.04
N MET A 295 -16.07 -12.66 5.25
CA MET A 295 -16.96 -13.76 4.86
C MET A 295 -17.09 -13.89 3.34
N LEU A 296 -17.17 -12.75 2.63
CA LEU A 296 -17.40 -12.75 1.20
C LEU A 296 -16.23 -13.32 0.42
N GLY A 297 -15.00 -12.80 0.61
CA GLY A 297 -13.88 -13.16 -0.25
C GLY A 297 -12.48 -13.12 0.36
N VAL A 298 -12.33 -12.93 1.70
CA VAL A 298 -11.01 -12.87 2.34
C VAL A 298 -10.64 -14.20 3.00
N MET A 299 -11.51 -14.77 3.83
CA MET A 299 -11.19 -16.03 4.49
C MET A 299 -11.04 -17.17 3.48
N GLN A 300 -10.22 -18.16 3.82
CA GLN A 300 -9.87 -19.27 2.93
C GLN A 300 -11.10 -20.04 2.41
N ASP A 301 -12.13 -20.26 3.26
CA ASP A 301 -13.42 -20.85 2.90
C ASP A 301 -14.49 -19.77 2.74
N SER A 302 -14.17 -18.72 1.97
CA SER A 302 -15.10 -17.61 1.70
C SER A 302 -16.24 -18.00 0.76
N LEU A 303 -17.32 -17.22 0.78
CA LEU A 303 -18.48 -17.48 -0.09
C LEU A 303 -18.09 -17.46 -1.57
N LEU A 304 -17.21 -16.52 -1.99
CA LEU A 304 -16.72 -16.46 -3.37
C LEU A 304 -15.85 -17.66 -3.72
N PHE A 305 -14.94 -18.07 -2.82
CA PHE A 305 -14.13 -19.26 -3.05
C PHE A 305 -14.99 -20.52 -3.20
N ARG A 306 -15.88 -20.77 -2.24
CA ARG A 306 -16.71 -21.99 -2.19
C ARG A 306 -17.68 -22.05 -3.36
N HIS A 307 -18.49 -21.02 -3.56
CA HIS A 307 -19.58 -21.07 -4.53
C HIS A 307 -19.15 -20.73 -5.96
N VAL A 308 -18.28 -19.73 -6.16
CA VAL A 308 -17.93 -19.28 -7.52
C VAL A 308 -16.78 -20.11 -8.10
N ARG A 309 -15.77 -20.42 -7.25
CA ARG A 309 -14.59 -21.16 -7.71
C ARG A 309 -14.81 -22.68 -7.62
N GLU A 310 -15.17 -23.22 -6.43
CA GLU A 310 -15.17 -24.67 -6.22
C GLU A 310 -16.47 -25.35 -6.73
N GLU A 311 -17.64 -24.83 -6.35
CA GLU A 311 -18.90 -25.47 -6.73
C GLU A 311 -19.26 -25.24 -8.20
N LEU A 312 -19.11 -24.01 -8.72
CA LEU A 312 -19.47 -23.66 -10.09
C LEU A 312 -18.29 -23.77 -11.07
N GLY A 313 -17.04 -23.83 -10.59
CA GLY A 313 -15.86 -23.96 -11.42
C GLY A 313 -15.67 -22.80 -12.40
N LEU A 314 -16.19 -21.59 -12.10
CA LEU A 314 -16.25 -20.48 -13.07
C LEU A 314 -14.94 -19.71 -13.17
N CYS A 315 -14.07 -19.77 -12.15
CA CYS A 315 -12.90 -18.91 -12.07
C CYS A 315 -11.70 -19.62 -11.40
N TYR A 316 -10.50 -19.11 -11.68
CA TYR A 316 -9.27 -19.59 -11.06
C TYR A 316 -9.05 -18.98 -9.68
N TYR A 317 -9.39 -17.69 -9.52
CA TYR A 317 -9.38 -16.98 -8.25
C TYR A 317 -10.58 -16.02 -8.21
N CYS A 318 -11.09 -15.79 -7.01
CA CYS A 318 -12.12 -14.79 -6.75
C CYS A 318 -11.96 -14.31 -5.30
N ASP A 319 -11.52 -13.07 -5.14
CA ASP A 319 -11.25 -12.46 -3.84
C ASP A 319 -11.90 -11.08 -3.72
N SER A 320 -12.05 -10.59 -2.49
CA SER A 320 -12.63 -9.27 -2.22
C SER A 320 -11.74 -8.43 -1.31
N ALA A 321 -11.84 -7.10 -1.46
CA ALA A 321 -11.15 -6.13 -0.63
C ALA A 321 -12.11 -4.98 -0.24
N PHE A 322 -12.10 -4.61 1.03
CA PHE A 322 -12.87 -3.48 1.54
C PHE A 322 -11.97 -2.30 1.92
N PHE A 323 -12.22 -1.17 1.30
CA PHE A 323 -11.49 0.09 1.52
C PHE A 323 -12.30 0.99 2.45
N GLY A 324 -12.09 0.83 3.75
CA GLY A 324 -12.86 1.53 4.79
C GLY A 324 -12.65 3.05 4.82
N SER A 325 -11.61 3.59 4.18
CA SER A 325 -11.44 5.04 4.01
C SER A 325 -12.39 5.66 2.99
N LYS A 326 -12.87 4.85 2.04
CA LYS A 326 -13.76 5.27 0.95
C LYS A 326 -15.14 4.61 1.03
N GLY A 327 -15.31 3.58 1.86
CA GLY A 327 -16.54 2.80 1.97
C GLY A 327 -16.83 1.94 0.74
N VAL A 328 -15.79 1.50 0.05
CA VAL A 328 -15.84 0.74 -1.20
C VAL A 328 -15.41 -0.70 -0.99
N LEU A 329 -16.16 -1.64 -1.53
CA LEU A 329 -15.81 -3.05 -1.67
C LEU A 329 -15.50 -3.33 -3.13
N THR A 330 -14.43 -4.06 -3.41
CA THR A 330 -14.12 -4.57 -4.75
C THR A 330 -13.98 -6.08 -4.71
N VAL A 331 -14.33 -6.72 -5.83
CA VAL A 331 -14.08 -8.14 -6.09
C VAL A 331 -13.22 -8.23 -7.34
N SER A 332 -12.16 -9.05 -7.29
CA SER A 332 -11.28 -9.37 -8.43
C SER A 332 -11.41 -10.85 -8.74
N CYS A 333 -11.62 -11.19 -10.02
CA CYS A 333 -11.89 -12.56 -10.46
C CYS A 333 -11.18 -12.85 -11.78
N GLY A 334 -10.46 -13.98 -11.84
CA GLY A 334 -9.84 -14.50 -13.06
C GLY A 334 -10.78 -15.51 -13.72
N VAL A 335 -11.40 -15.17 -14.85
CA VAL A 335 -12.50 -15.93 -15.45
C VAL A 335 -12.29 -16.12 -16.95
N ALA A 336 -12.66 -17.31 -17.47
CA ALA A 336 -12.70 -17.51 -18.93
C ALA A 336 -13.78 -16.59 -19.54
N PRO A 337 -13.52 -15.95 -20.72
CA PRO A 337 -14.48 -15.02 -21.34
C PRO A 337 -15.89 -15.59 -21.49
N ALA A 338 -16.01 -16.88 -21.83
CA ALA A 338 -17.29 -17.57 -21.96
C ALA A 338 -18.08 -17.65 -20.64
N ASN A 339 -17.40 -17.67 -19.50
CA ASN A 339 -18.01 -17.80 -18.19
C ASN A 339 -18.28 -16.44 -17.51
N ARG A 340 -17.93 -15.32 -18.17
CA ARG A 340 -18.02 -13.97 -17.62
C ARG A 340 -19.36 -13.65 -16.96
N THR A 341 -20.45 -13.83 -17.73
CA THR A 341 -21.80 -13.48 -17.24
C THR A 341 -22.24 -14.38 -16.09
N ALA A 342 -21.90 -15.67 -16.15
CA ALA A 342 -22.19 -16.61 -15.08
C ALA A 342 -21.44 -16.24 -13.78
N ALA A 343 -20.14 -15.88 -13.89
CA ALA A 343 -19.32 -15.46 -12.76
C ALA A 343 -19.82 -14.13 -12.16
N GLU A 344 -20.15 -13.14 -12.99
CA GLU A 344 -20.72 -11.87 -12.53
C GLU A 344 -22.00 -12.09 -11.73
N ASN A 345 -22.92 -12.91 -12.25
CA ASN A 345 -24.18 -13.22 -11.56
C ASN A 345 -23.94 -14.00 -10.26
N ALA A 346 -23.03 -14.96 -10.27
CA ALA A 346 -22.68 -15.74 -9.08
C ALA A 346 -22.09 -14.84 -7.99
N ILE A 347 -21.13 -13.96 -8.32
CA ILE A 347 -20.54 -13.00 -7.39
C ILE A 347 -21.61 -12.08 -6.79
N ARG A 348 -22.49 -11.53 -7.63
CA ARG A 348 -23.58 -10.67 -7.20
C ARG A 348 -24.53 -11.41 -6.25
N THR A 349 -24.91 -12.64 -6.59
CA THR A 349 -25.76 -13.48 -5.75
C THR A 349 -25.17 -13.71 -4.37
N GLN A 350 -23.86 -13.94 -4.26
CA GLN A 350 -23.21 -14.12 -2.95
C GLN A 350 -23.23 -12.81 -2.14
N ALA A 351 -22.91 -11.67 -2.75
CA ALA A 351 -22.91 -10.38 -2.06
C ALA A 351 -24.31 -10.00 -1.57
N GLU A 352 -25.34 -10.12 -2.42
CA GLU A 352 -26.74 -9.83 -2.10
C GLU A 352 -27.30 -10.87 -1.13
N GLY A 353 -26.86 -12.13 -1.22
CA GLY A 353 -27.24 -13.21 -0.34
C GLY A 353 -26.93 -12.91 1.12
N VAL A 354 -25.76 -12.31 1.41
CA VAL A 354 -25.42 -11.92 2.79
C VAL A 354 -26.39 -10.85 3.32
N ALA A 355 -26.77 -9.88 2.51
CA ALA A 355 -27.76 -8.86 2.88
C ALA A 355 -29.14 -9.48 3.15
N ALA A 356 -29.53 -10.48 2.37
CA ALA A 356 -30.78 -11.24 2.53
C ALA A 356 -30.73 -12.28 3.69
N GLY A 357 -29.53 -12.52 4.24
CA GLY A 357 -29.33 -13.52 5.29
C GLY A 357 -29.09 -14.94 4.79
N SER A 358 -28.73 -15.13 3.53
CA SER A 358 -28.40 -16.44 2.94
C SER A 358 -27.02 -16.92 3.32
N PHE A 359 -26.72 -16.98 4.61
CA PHE A 359 -25.49 -17.54 5.18
C PHE A 359 -25.79 -18.27 6.49
N THR A 360 -24.95 -19.19 6.89
CA THR A 360 -25.15 -20.01 8.08
C THR A 360 -24.53 -19.37 9.33
N ALA A 361 -24.92 -19.88 10.51
CA ALA A 361 -24.24 -19.52 11.75
C ALA A 361 -22.77 -20.04 11.76
N HIS A 362 -22.48 -21.06 10.97
CA HIS A 362 -21.11 -21.57 10.78
C HIS A 362 -20.26 -20.58 10.02
N ASP A 363 -20.72 -20.03 8.91
CA ASP A 363 -20.03 -19.02 8.10
C ASP A 363 -19.67 -17.80 8.94
N LEU A 364 -20.61 -17.33 9.77
CA LEU A 364 -20.37 -16.20 10.67
C LEU A 364 -19.28 -16.52 11.71
N ARG A 365 -19.29 -17.73 12.27
CA ARG A 365 -18.25 -18.15 13.22
C ARG A 365 -16.90 -18.27 12.55
N LEU A 366 -16.83 -18.83 11.35
CA LEU A 366 -15.58 -18.95 10.58
C LEU A 366 -14.99 -17.59 10.25
N ALA A 367 -15.79 -16.63 9.76
CA ALA A 367 -15.34 -15.29 9.45
C ALA A 367 -14.76 -14.57 10.68
N LYS A 368 -15.43 -14.70 11.84
CA LYS A 368 -14.92 -14.18 13.11
C LYS A 368 -13.61 -14.85 13.54
N ALA A 369 -13.51 -16.17 13.39
CA ALA A 369 -12.31 -16.91 13.73
C ALA A 369 -11.13 -16.52 12.83
N SER A 370 -11.37 -16.41 11.51
CA SER A 370 -10.38 -15.99 10.52
C SER A 370 -9.85 -14.60 10.84
N TYR A 371 -10.72 -13.61 10.97
CA TYR A 371 -10.35 -12.24 11.33
C TYR A 371 -9.58 -12.19 12.68
N GLY A 372 -10.09 -12.90 13.69
CA GLY A 372 -9.44 -12.98 15.00
C GLY A 372 -8.06 -13.62 14.95
N ASN A 373 -7.85 -14.63 14.11
CA ASN A 373 -6.54 -15.27 13.91
C ASN A 373 -5.57 -14.32 13.19
N ALA A 374 -5.99 -13.67 12.11
CA ALA A 374 -5.18 -12.68 11.41
C ALA A 374 -4.76 -11.54 12.36
N PHE A 375 -5.68 -11.07 13.19
CA PHE A 375 -5.39 -10.04 14.20
C PHE A 375 -4.33 -10.52 15.23
N ARG A 376 -4.43 -11.75 15.73
CA ARG A 376 -3.47 -12.30 16.70
C ARG A 376 -2.06 -12.50 16.13
N GLN A 377 -1.92 -12.58 14.82
CA GLN A 377 -0.62 -12.69 14.13
C GLN A 377 0.07 -11.33 13.94
N ILE A 378 -0.63 -10.21 14.09
CA ILE A 378 -0.04 -8.87 13.94
C ILE A 378 1.22 -8.69 14.80
N PRO A 379 1.23 -9.09 16.10
CA PRO A 379 2.41 -8.96 16.94
C PRO A 379 3.61 -9.83 16.53
N ASP A 380 3.47 -10.70 15.55
CA ASP A 380 4.54 -11.59 15.08
C ASP A 380 5.35 -10.98 13.92
N SER A 381 4.96 -9.79 13.43
CA SER A 381 5.61 -9.10 12.32
C SER A 381 5.84 -7.62 12.62
N PRO A 382 7.08 -7.10 12.54
CA PRO A 382 7.36 -5.67 12.66
C PRO A 382 6.59 -4.84 11.63
N CYS A 383 6.46 -5.36 10.40
CA CYS A 383 5.69 -4.71 9.32
C CYS A 383 4.19 -4.63 9.65
N ALA A 384 3.60 -5.71 10.19
CA ALA A 384 2.18 -5.72 10.54
C ALA A 384 1.88 -4.77 11.72
N LEU A 385 2.77 -4.71 12.71
CA LEU A 385 2.68 -3.75 13.83
C LEU A 385 2.77 -2.31 13.32
N GLU A 386 3.74 -2.00 12.47
CA GLU A 386 3.84 -0.68 11.84
C GLU A 386 2.55 -0.33 11.09
N ASN A 387 2.08 -1.22 10.22
CA ASN A 387 0.89 -0.98 9.40
C ASN A 387 -0.38 -0.75 10.25
N LEU A 388 -0.52 -1.48 11.35
CA LEU A 388 -1.63 -1.29 12.30
C LEU A 388 -1.66 0.15 12.84
N TRP A 389 -0.52 0.64 13.33
CA TRP A 389 -0.42 1.96 13.95
C TRP A 389 -0.35 3.08 12.92
N PHE A 390 0.31 2.84 11.77
CA PHE A 390 0.32 3.78 10.65
C PHE A 390 -1.08 4.03 10.11
N GLY A 391 -1.91 2.98 10.00
CA GLY A 391 -3.32 3.12 9.63
C GLY A 391 -4.10 4.02 10.61
N ARG A 392 -3.76 4.00 11.89
CA ARG A 392 -4.36 4.89 12.90
C ARG A 392 -3.89 6.34 12.75
N VAL A 393 -2.60 6.55 12.47
CA VAL A 393 -2.06 7.89 12.15
C VAL A 393 -2.77 8.49 10.95
N LEU A 394 -2.98 7.70 9.90
CA LEU A 394 -3.71 8.13 8.71
C LEU A 394 -5.16 8.57 9.03
N ASN A 395 -5.82 7.86 9.92
CA ASN A 395 -7.18 8.20 10.34
C ASN A 395 -7.24 9.32 11.39
N GLY A 396 -6.19 9.49 12.20
CA GLY A 396 -6.09 10.52 13.25
C GLY A 396 -5.54 11.86 12.77
N THR A 397 -4.95 11.95 11.58
CA THR A 397 -4.43 13.19 10.98
C THR A 397 -5.52 14.22 10.68
N GLU A 398 -6.78 13.83 10.77
CA GLU A 398 -7.92 14.75 10.67
C GLU A 398 -8.08 15.65 11.91
N SER A 399 -7.45 15.30 13.04
CA SER A 399 -7.46 16.08 14.27
C SER A 399 -6.06 16.60 14.58
N ALA A 400 -5.78 17.83 14.16
CA ALA A 400 -4.48 18.46 14.39
C ALA A 400 -4.08 18.44 15.87
N GLY A 401 -3.01 17.71 16.21
CA GLY A 401 -2.32 17.81 17.49
C GLY A 401 -2.65 16.78 18.59
N ALA A 402 -3.62 15.91 18.40
CA ALA A 402 -3.89 14.82 19.32
C ALA A 402 -3.23 13.55 18.79
N GLY A 403 -2.24 13.03 19.49
CA GLY A 403 -1.69 11.70 19.24
C GLY A 403 -2.80 10.66 19.04
N PHE A 404 -2.60 9.40 19.36
CA PHE A 404 -3.68 8.38 19.25
C PHE A 404 -4.88 8.78 20.14
N ALA A 405 -5.76 9.62 19.60
CA ALA A 405 -6.60 10.60 20.29
C ALA A 405 -7.74 10.02 21.15
N ASP A 406 -7.94 8.70 21.16
CA ASP A 406 -8.94 8.06 21.99
C ASP A 406 -8.36 6.82 22.67
N ALA A 407 -8.08 6.90 23.96
CA ALA A 407 -7.60 5.77 24.76
C ALA A 407 -8.60 4.60 24.76
N SER A 408 -9.87 4.82 24.42
CA SER A 408 -10.90 3.78 24.30
C SER A 408 -10.88 3.06 22.93
N ASP A 409 -10.31 3.67 21.90
CA ASP A 409 -10.19 3.08 20.55
C ASP A 409 -8.87 2.30 20.39
N THR A 410 -8.70 1.24 21.16
CA THR A 410 -7.54 0.36 21.04
C THR A 410 -7.72 -0.68 19.93
N PRO A 411 -6.62 -1.28 19.40
CA PRO A 411 -6.72 -2.40 18.48
C PRO A 411 -7.59 -3.54 19.03
N GLU A 412 -7.47 -3.86 20.31
CA GLU A 412 -8.25 -4.91 20.99
C GLU A 412 -9.74 -4.54 21.06
N SER A 413 -10.05 -3.26 21.31
CA SER A 413 -11.46 -2.82 21.31
C SER A 413 -12.09 -2.94 19.93
N ARG A 414 -11.33 -2.67 18.87
CA ARG A 414 -11.78 -2.88 17.49
C ARG A 414 -11.98 -4.35 17.17
N LEU A 415 -11.04 -5.21 17.58
CA LEU A 415 -11.23 -6.67 17.47
C LEU A 415 -12.50 -7.10 18.19
N ALA A 416 -12.69 -6.67 19.43
CA ALA A 416 -13.88 -7.01 20.21
C ALA A 416 -15.18 -6.56 19.52
N GLN A 417 -15.19 -5.37 18.92
CA GLN A 417 -16.34 -4.89 18.12
C GLN A 417 -16.62 -5.78 16.91
N VAL A 418 -15.61 -6.22 16.16
CA VAL A 418 -15.78 -7.14 15.03
C VAL A 418 -16.29 -8.50 15.50
N LEU A 419 -15.72 -9.05 16.58
CA LEU A 419 -16.15 -10.33 17.13
C LEU A 419 -17.55 -10.29 17.76
N ALA A 420 -18.03 -9.13 18.20
CA ALA A 420 -19.37 -8.94 18.75
C ALA A 420 -20.46 -8.80 17.68
N VAL A 421 -20.12 -8.60 16.41
CA VAL A 421 -21.08 -8.42 15.30
C VAL A 421 -22.05 -9.61 15.27
N ASP A 422 -23.35 -9.33 15.32
CA ASP A 422 -24.38 -10.32 15.17
C ASP A 422 -24.88 -10.44 13.71
N ARG A 423 -25.75 -11.43 13.48
CA ARG A 423 -26.35 -11.68 12.15
C ARG A 423 -27.06 -10.44 11.60
N ARG A 424 -27.82 -9.73 12.44
CA ARG A 424 -28.63 -8.57 12.01
C ARG A 424 -27.71 -7.40 11.64
N GLN A 425 -26.67 -7.18 12.41
CA GLN A 425 -25.67 -6.13 12.14
C GLN A 425 -24.94 -6.41 10.82
N LEU A 426 -24.55 -7.68 10.57
CA LEU A 426 -23.91 -8.08 9.33
C LEU A 426 -24.81 -7.84 8.12
N MET A 427 -26.09 -8.28 8.19
CA MET A 427 -27.08 -8.05 7.13
C MET A 427 -27.31 -6.54 6.87
N ARG A 428 -27.40 -5.73 7.93
CA ARG A 428 -27.58 -4.28 7.80
C ARG A 428 -26.38 -3.61 7.13
N ALA A 429 -25.14 -4.04 7.43
CA ALA A 429 -23.96 -3.52 6.77
C ALA A 429 -23.92 -3.98 5.30
N ALA A 430 -24.15 -5.27 5.03
CA ALA A 430 -24.17 -5.82 3.67
C ALA A 430 -25.22 -5.13 2.78
N ALA A 431 -26.40 -4.82 3.30
CA ALA A 431 -27.46 -4.11 2.59
C ALA A 431 -27.11 -2.64 2.19
N ARG A 432 -26.02 -2.08 2.76
CA ARG A 432 -25.54 -0.75 2.37
C ARG A 432 -24.67 -0.77 1.11
N PHE A 433 -24.16 -1.93 0.73
CA PHE A 433 -23.30 -2.07 -0.45
C PHE A 433 -24.15 -2.10 -1.71
N VAL A 434 -24.19 -0.99 -2.43
CA VAL A 434 -24.89 -0.85 -3.71
C VAL A 434 -23.92 -1.04 -4.87
N PRO A 435 -24.32 -1.72 -5.97
CA PRO A 435 -23.48 -1.87 -7.16
C PRO A 435 -23.02 -0.53 -7.70
N ASP A 436 -21.73 -0.44 -8.05
CA ASP A 436 -21.11 0.78 -8.55
C ASP A 436 -20.54 0.59 -9.95
N THR A 437 -19.57 -0.29 -10.09
CA THR A 437 -18.82 -0.45 -11.33
C THR A 437 -18.56 -1.93 -11.61
N VAL A 438 -18.72 -2.32 -12.88
CA VAL A 438 -18.26 -3.60 -13.42
C VAL A 438 -17.29 -3.32 -14.53
N TYR A 439 -16.09 -3.85 -14.41
CA TYR A 439 -15.03 -3.76 -15.41
C TYR A 439 -14.58 -5.15 -15.85
N PHE A 440 -14.46 -5.34 -17.15
CA PHE A 440 -13.94 -6.58 -17.72
C PHE A 440 -12.81 -6.30 -18.69
N LEU A 441 -11.70 -6.98 -18.48
CA LEU A 441 -10.56 -7.02 -19.40
C LEU A 441 -10.46 -8.42 -19.99
N GLY A 442 -10.57 -8.55 -21.30
CA GLY A 442 -10.46 -9.85 -21.97
C GLY A 442 -10.91 -9.83 -23.41
N SER A 443 -10.85 -10.98 -24.06
CA SER A 443 -11.34 -11.17 -25.43
C SER A 443 -12.87 -11.10 -25.46
N GLU A 444 -13.43 -10.61 -26.56
CA GLU A 444 -14.88 -10.67 -26.77
C GLU A 444 -15.35 -12.14 -26.82
N PRO A 445 -16.57 -12.45 -26.29
CA PRO A 445 -17.13 -13.77 -26.43
C PRO A 445 -17.30 -14.14 -27.91
N GLY A 446 -16.59 -15.16 -28.37
CA GLY A 446 -16.66 -15.63 -29.76
C GLY A 446 -15.47 -15.25 -30.66
N ALA A 447 -14.50 -14.46 -30.20
CA ALA A 447 -13.23 -14.32 -30.88
C ALA A 447 -12.50 -15.68 -30.79
N ALA A 448 -12.42 -16.41 -31.92
CA ALA A 448 -11.67 -17.65 -31.98
C ALA A 448 -10.21 -17.37 -31.59
N HIS A 449 -9.66 -18.16 -30.67
CA HIS A 449 -8.23 -18.22 -30.45
C HIS A 449 -7.57 -18.73 -31.74
N GLY A 450 -7.06 -17.82 -32.56
CA GLY A 450 -5.98 -18.17 -33.45
C GLY A 450 -4.85 -18.66 -32.56
N ALA A 451 -4.48 -19.92 -32.70
CA ALA A 451 -3.26 -20.45 -32.13
C ALA A 451 -2.10 -19.66 -32.74
N GLU A 452 -1.72 -18.56 -32.13
CA GLU A 452 -0.40 -18.01 -32.35
C GLU A 452 0.53 -18.86 -31.48
N ASP A 453 1.20 -19.74 -32.24
CA ASP A 453 2.40 -20.46 -31.89
C ASP A 453 3.33 -19.50 -31.10
N ASP A 454 3.56 -19.79 -29.83
CA ASP A 454 4.61 -19.16 -29.03
C ASP A 454 5.95 -19.66 -29.64
N GLY A 455 6.30 -19.08 -30.73
CA GLY A 455 7.62 -19.20 -31.32
C GLY A 455 8.64 -18.57 -30.40
N LEU A 456 9.07 -19.32 -29.41
CA LEU A 456 10.39 -19.20 -28.84
C LEU A 456 11.38 -19.52 -29.98
N SER A 457 11.71 -18.51 -30.78
CA SER A 457 12.89 -18.57 -31.62
C SER A 457 14.08 -18.64 -30.69
N ASP A 458 14.76 -19.77 -30.70
CA ASP A 458 16.09 -19.95 -30.21
C ASP A 458 16.95 -18.74 -30.63
N CYS A 459 17.37 -17.95 -29.65
CA CYS A 459 18.44 -17.00 -29.83
C CYS A 459 19.71 -17.81 -29.99
N ASP A 460 20.14 -18.02 -31.23
CA ASP A 460 21.48 -18.41 -31.57
C ASP A 460 22.45 -17.42 -30.89
N CYS A 461 23.13 -17.86 -29.86
CA CYS A 461 24.36 -17.26 -29.42
C CYS A 461 25.45 -17.68 -30.41
N PRO A 462 26.19 -16.77 -31.04
CA PRO A 462 27.38 -17.16 -31.78
C PRO A 462 28.44 -17.60 -30.74
N ASP A 463 28.92 -18.83 -30.93
CA ASP A 463 30.13 -19.33 -30.32
C ASP A 463 31.30 -18.39 -30.65
N GLU A 464 31.86 -17.73 -29.66
CA GLU A 464 33.18 -17.12 -29.77
C GLU A 464 34.21 -18.22 -29.50
N ASP A 465 34.68 -18.83 -30.58
CA ASP A 465 35.89 -19.63 -30.61
C ASP A 465 37.10 -18.71 -30.51
N GLU A 466 37.99 -19.05 -29.54
CA GLU A 466 39.44 -19.00 -29.54
C GLU A 466 40.13 -17.96 -30.47
N GLU A 467 40.97 -17.11 -29.89
CA GLU A 467 42.42 -17.06 -30.15
C GLU A 467 43.16 -15.96 -29.35
N ASP A 468 44.26 -16.43 -28.71
CA ASP A 468 45.49 -15.75 -28.14
C ASP A 468 45.31 -14.87 -26.89
#